data_c7537591f581d7ebaf7a4a3454093c85
#
_entry.id   c7537591f581d7ebaf7a4a3454093c85
#
_cell.length_a   1.000
_cell.length_b   1.000
_cell.length_c   1.000
_cell.angle_alpha   90.00
_cell.angle_beta   90.00
_cell.angle_gamma   90.00
#
_symmetry.space_group_name_H-M   'P 1'
#
loop_
_entity.id
_entity.type
_entity.pdbx_description
1 polymer ?
#
loop_
_entity_poly.entity_id
_entity_poly.type
_entity_poly.pdbx_seq_one_letter_code
_entity_poly.pdbx_strand_id
1 'polypeptide(L)'
;FPKAKIFLGDSGSYLLGSFIAITVIKTSIANPEISPFYFCIILFYLFFEVFFSFFRKLIKEKKSPMLPDEKHLHMLLYKMLLKKNTDKIKSNYYVSIFINTAYLILIIPAIFMMENGEFCKYYSLIFFIIYIFSYKKMSNKL
;
A
#
# COMPACT_ATOMS: atom_id res chain seq x y z
N PHE A 1 6.67 -16.68 4.43
CA PHE A 1 5.90 -15.64 5.08
C PHE A 1 5.54 -16.09 6.51
N PRO A 2 5.71 -15.29 7.53
CA PRO A 2 6.18 -13.91 7.53
C PRO A 2 7.71 -13.72 7.68
N LYS A 3 8.49 -14.81 7.68
CA LYS A 3 9.95 -14.77 7.88
C LYS A 3 10.65 -14.41 6.57
N ALA A 4 10.91 -13.12 6.33
CA ALA A 4 11.70 -12.66 5.20
C ALA A 4 13.17 -13.14 5.36
N LYS A 5 13.57 -14.16 4.61
CA LYS A 5 14.92 -14.71 4.60
C LYS A 5 15.75 -14.24 3.40
N ILE A 6 15.09 -13.73 2.35
CA ILE A 6 15.72 -13.35 1.09
C ILE A 6 15.20 -11.95 0.73
N PHE A 7 16.12 -11.12 0.27
CA PHE A 7 15.81 -9.80 -0.26
C PHE A 7 15.50 -9.93 -1.75
N LEU A 8 14.38 -9.34 -2.20
CA LEU A 8 13.91 -9.44 -3.58
C LEU A 8 14.85 -8.72 -4.57
N GLY A 9 15.47 -7.62 -4.13
CA GLY A 9 16.31 -6.76 -4.95
C GLY A 9 15.53 -5.98 -6.01
N ASP A 10 16.23 -5.12 -6.74
CA ASP A 10 15.62 -4.27 -7.76
C ASP A 10 15.12 -5.08 -8.96
N SER A 11 15.93 -6.06 -9.40
CA SER A 11 15.56 -6.94 -10.53
C SER A 11 14.27 -7.72 -10.26
N GLY A 12 14.13 -8.26 -9.05
CA GLY A 12 12.91 -8.96 -8.65
C GLY A 12 11.71 -8.02 -8.53
N SER A 13 11.92 -6.81 -8.03
CA SER A 13 10.86 -5.80 -7.92
C SER A 13 10.37 -5.34 -9.30
N TYR A 14 11.27 -5.12 -10.26
CA TYR A 14 10.91 -4.78 -11.64
C TYR A 14 10.19 -5.93 -12.35
N LEU A 15 10.64 -7.17 -12.15
CA LEU A 15 9.99 -8.35 -12.73
C LEU A 15 8.55 -8.47 -12.22
N LEU A 16 8.34 -8.39 -10.90
CA LEU A 16 6.99 -8.48 -10.33
C LEU A 16 6.12 -7.30 -10.74
N GLY A 17 6.65 -6.09 -10.75
CA GLY A 17 5.93 -4.89 -11.19
C GLY A 17 5.47 -5.02 -12.65
N SER A 18 6.34 -5.48 -13.54
CA SER A 18 6.02 -5.70 -14.94
C SER A 18 4.96 -6.81 -15.11
N PHE A 19 5.09 -7.90 -14.37
CA PHE A 19 4.12 -8.99 -14.40
C PHE A 19 2.73 -8.52 -13.93
N ILE A 20 2.66 -7.77 -12.84
CA ILE A 20 1.40 -7.20 -12.33
C ILE A 20 0.79 -6.26 -13.38
N ALA A 21 1.58 -5.36 -13.96
CA ALA A 21 1.09 -4.41 -14.97
C ALA A 21 0.51 -5.13 -16.19
N ILE A 22 1.22 -6.10 -16.75
CA ILE A 22 0.76 -6.90 -17.90
C ILE A 22 -0.52 -7.67 -17.54
N THR A 23 -0.58 -8.25 -16.35
CA THR A 23 -1.76 -9.01 -15.89
C THR A 23 -2.97 -8.09 -15.78
N VAL A 24 -2.83 -6.92 -15.17
CA VAL A 24 -3.92 -5.94 -15.04
C VAL A 24 -4.43 -5.49 -16.42
N ILE A 25 -3.53 -5.14 -17.34
CA ILE A 25 -3.90 -4.71 -18.69
C ILE A 25 -4.64 -5.84 -19.41
N LYS A 26 -4.11 -7.05 -19.40
CA LYS A 26 -4.76 -8.20 -20.07
C LYS A 26 -6.12 -8.51 -19.44
N THR A 27 -6.23 -8.50 -18.13
CA THR A 27 -7.51 -8.76 -17.45
C THR A 27 -8.54 -7.68 -17.76
N SER A 28 -8.13 -6.41 -17.78
CA SER A 28 -9.02 -5.30 -18.13
C SER A 28 -9.52 -5.35 -19.56
N ILE A 29 -8.68 -5.78 -20.52
CA ILE A 29 -9.08 -5.94 -21.93
C ILE A 29 -10.02 -7.15 -22.09
N ALA A 30 -9.75 -8.24 -21.38
CA ALA A 30 -10.55 -9.47 -21.48
C ALA A 30 -11.90 -9.36 -20.76
N ASN A 31 -12.04 -8.42 -19.80
CA ASN A 31 -13.26 -8.25 -19.00
C ASN A 31 -13.61 -6.75 -18.94
N PRO A 32 -14.16 -6.18 -20.01
CA PRO A 32 -14.47 -4.75 -20.09
C PRO A 32 -15.56 -4.29 -19.10
N GLU A 33 -16.32 -5.23 -18.54
CA GLU A 33 -17.31 -4.99 -17.49
C GLU A 33 -16.67 -4.64 -16.14
N ILE A 34 -15.42 -5.05 -15.90
CA ILE A 34 -14.70 -4.73 -14.64
C ILE A 34 -14.24 -3.28 -14.67
N SER A 35 -14.64 -2.53 -13.65
CA SER A 35 -14.27 -1.13 -13.52
C SER A 35 -12.76 -0.92 -13.42
N PRO A 36 -12.15 0.05 -14.14
CA PRO A 36 -10.74 0.42 -13.95
C PRO A 36 -10.43 0.85 -12.50
N PHE A 37 -11.38 1.43 -11.79
CA PHE A 37 -11.21 1.79 -10.38
C PHE A 37 -11.07 0.58 -9.45
N TYR A 38 -11.57 -0.59 -9.84
CA TYR A 38 -11.34 -1.83 -9.12
C TYR A 38 -9.84 -2.18 -9.08
N PHE A 39 -9.15 -2.06 -10.19
CA PHE A 39 -7.70 -2.25 -10.23
C PHE A 39 -6.95 -1.20 -9.42
N CYS A 40 -7.44 0.04 -9.39
CA CYS A 40 -6.90 1.07 -8.50
C CYS A 40 -7.03 0.68 -7.02
N ILE A 41 -8.13 0.04 -6.63
CA ILE A 41 -8.32 -0.43 -5.25
C ILE A 41 -7.36 -1.57 -4.93
N ILE A 42 -7.25 -2.59 -5.81
CA ILE A 42 -6.36 -3.74 -5.58
C ILE A 42 -4.88 -3.33 -5.50
N LEU A 43 -4.47 -2.33 -6.26
CA LEU A 43 -3.08 -1.88 -6.31
C LEU A 43 -2.83 -0.65 -5.43
N PHE A 44 -3.85 -0.18 -4.70
CA PHE A 44 -3.83 1.09 -3.97
C PHE A 44 -2.61 1.25 -3.08
N TYR A 45 -2.33 0.26 -2.23
CA TYR A 45 -1.25 0.36 -1.26
C TYR A 45 0.11 0.50 -1.93
N LEU A 46 0.36 -0.26 -3.00
CA LEU A 46 1.63 -0.24 -3.73
C LEU A 46 1.89 1.13 -4.37
N PHE A 47 0.89 1.67 -5.08
CA PHE A 47 1.04 2.94 -5.78
C PHE A 47 0.97 4.13 -4.82
N PHE A 48 0.00 4.14 -3.94
CA PHE A 48 -0.26 5.31 -3.11
C PHE A 48 0.85 5.56 -2.10
N GLU A 49 1.43 4.52 -1.53
CA GLU A 49 2.58 4.63 -0.62
C GLU A 49 3.75 5.38 -1.29
N VAL A 50 4.06 5.03 -2.54
CA VAL A 50 5.14 5.67 -3.30
C VAL A 50 4.79 7.12 -3.65
N PHE A 51 3.59 7.37 -4.21
CA PHE A 51 3.13 8.72 -4.55
C PHE A 51 3.05 9.62 -3.33
N PHE A 52 2.46 9.14 -2.25
CA PHE A 52 2.36 9.91 -1.02
C PHE A 52 3.73 10.27 -0.45
N SER A 53 4.68 9.34 -0.45
CA SER A 53 6.05 9.58 -0.02
C SER A 53 6.73 10.62 -0.91
N PHE A 54 6.58 10.50 -2.23
CA PHE A 54 7.12 11.45 -3.22
C PHE A 54 6.62 12.88 -2.96
N PHE A 55 5.30 13.08 -2.90
CA PHE A 55 4.71 14.40 -2.68
C PHE A 55 5.03 14.95 -1.29
N ARG A 56 5.02 14.12 -0.27
CA ARG A 56 5.39 14.53 1.08
C ARG A 56 6.82 15.07 1.14
N LYS A 57 7.78 14.37 0.54
CA LYS A 57 9.18 14.83 0.49
C LYS A 57 9.32 16.11 -0.29
N LEU A 58 8.71 16.18 -1.47
CA LEU A 58 8.83 17.34 -2.36
C LEU A 58 8.18 18.59 -1.75
N ILE A 59 6.94 18.49 -1.28
CA ILE A 59 6.15 19.65 -0.84
C ILE A 59 6.41 19.99 0.62
N LYS A 60 6.34 19.00 1.52
CA LYS A 60 6.38 19.24 2.97
C LYS A 60 7.79 19.29 3.52
N GLU A 61 8.66 18.38 3.08
CA GLU A 61 10.02 18.28 3.61
C GLU A 61 11.06 19.06 2.78
N LYS A 62 10.69 19.50 1.58
CA LYS A 62 11.59 20.21 0.63
C LYS A 62 12.89 19.43 0.38
N LYS A 63 12.80 18.10 0.30
CA LYS A 63 13.90 17.17 0.07
C LYS A 63 13.72 16.47 -1.27
N SER A 64 14.82 15.97 -1.82
CA SER A 64 14.76 15.13 -3.03
C SER A 64 13.92 13.87 -2.76
N PRO A 65 12.94 13.56 -3.61
CA PRO A 65 12.15 12.33 -3.51
C PRO A 65 12.97 11.05 -3.61
N MET A 66 14.14 11.11 -4.26
CA MET A 66 15.05 9.96 -4.46
C MET A 66 15.83 9.56 -3.21
N LEU A 67 15.86 10.41 -2.17
CA LEU A 67 16.53 10.04 -0.92
C LEU A 67 15.78 8.91 -0.22
N PRO A 68 16.48 8.04 0.54
CA PRO A 68 15.84 7.00 1.35
C PRO A 68 14.75 7.57 2.25
N ASP A 69 13.66 6.83 2.41
CA ASP A 69 12.52 7.25 3.22
C ASP A 69 12.24 6.24 4.34
N GLU A 70 12.26 6.72 5.56
CA GLU A 70 11.92 5.94 6.76
C GLU A 70 10.52 6.24 7.31
N LYS A 71 9.71 7.02 6.58
CA LYS A 71 8.39 7.47 7.02
C LYS A 71 7.24 6.85 6.21
N HIS A 72 7.48 5.67 5.65
CA HIS A 72 6.41 4.87 5.08
C HIS A 72 5.44 4.38 6.17
N LEU A 73 4.17 4.15 5.83
CA LEU A 73 3.17 3.74 6.80
C LEU A 73 3.58 2.50 7.60
N HIS A 74 4.11 1.47 6.92
CA HIS A 74 4.61 0.27 7.58
C HIS A 74 5.81 0.55 8.51
N MET A 75 6.68 1.49 8.15
CA MET A 75 7.83 1.89 8.99
C MET A 75 7.38 2.66 10.23
N LEU A 76 6.36 3.52 10.10
CA LEU A 76 5.79 4.21 11.27
C LEU A 76 5.15 3.21 12.24
N LEU A 77 4.38 2.25 11.74
CA LEU A 77 3.80 1.20 12.56
C LEU A 77 4.87 0.35 13.25
N TYR A 78 5.93 0.00 12.51
CA TYR A 78 7.08 -0.71 13.06
C TYR A 78 7.75 0.06 14.21
N LYS A 79 8.03 1.34 14.01
CA LYS A 79 8.61 2.22 15.04
C LYS A 79 7.70 2.30 16.29
N MET A 80 6.38 2.37 16.09
CA MET A 80 5.42 2.37 17.21
C MET A 80 5.45 1.06 18.01
N LEU A 81 5.59 -0.09 17.36
CA LEU A 81 5.68 -1.39 18.04
C LEU A 81 7.00 -1.51 18.80
N LEU A 82 8.11 -1.04 18.24
CA LEU A 82 9.40 -1.02 18.93
C LEU A 82 9.38 -0.18 20.20
N LYS A 83 8.68 0.96 20.21
CA LYS A 83 8.50 1.77 21.43
C LYS A 83 7.77 1.01 22.56
N LYS A 84 7.02 -0.03 22.24
CA LYS A 84 6.34 -0.89 23.21
C LYS A 84 7.19 -2.07 23.70
N ASN A 85 8.50 -2.01 23.55
CA ASN A 85 9.47 -3.05 23.94
C ASN A 85 9.24 -4.41 23.26
N THR A 86 8.71 -4.44 22.05
CA THR A 86 8.63 -5.66 21.26
C THR A 86 9.95 -5.95 20.55
N ASP A 87 10.29 -7.23 20.43
CA ASP A 87 11.46 -7.66 19.68
C ASP A 87 11.37 -7.21 18.20
N LYS A 88 12.52 -6.84 17.59
CA LYS A 88 12.60 -6.34 16.21
C LYS A 88 11.99 -7.32 15.21
N ILE A 89 12.28 -8.60 15.34
CA ILE A 89 11.79 -9.63 14.43
C ILE A 89 10.26 -9.78 14.57
N LYS A 90 9.77 -9.86 15.81
CA LYS A 90 8.33 -9.96 16.09
C LYS A 90 7.58 -8.72 15.60
N SER A 91 8.12 -7.52 15.83
CA SER A 91 7.52 -6.28 15.36
C SER A 91 7.35 -6.26 13.84
N ASN A 92 8.36 -6.71 13.08
CA ASN A 92 8.28 -6.81 11.63
C ASN A 92 7.17 -7.77 11.18
N TYR A 93 7.02 -8.93 11.85
CA TYR A 93 5.94 -9.88 11.55
C TYR A 93 4.56 -9.30 11.82
N TYR A 94 4.38 -8.66 12.97
CA TYR A 94 3.10 -8.07 13.35
C TYR A 94 2.69 -6.95 12.39
N VAL A 95 3.64 -6.10 11.97
CA VAL A 95 3.38 -5.07 10.96
C VAL A 95 2.93 -5.68 9.65
N SER A 96 3.67 -6.66 9.14
CA SER A 96 3.36 -7.32 7.88
C SER A 96 1.98 -8.00 7.92
N ILE A 97 1.70 -8.77 8.98
CA ILE A 97 0.40 -9.44 9.14
C ILE A 97 -0.72 -8.40 9.24
N PHE A 98 -0.55 -7.38 10.08
CA PHE A 98 -1.57 -6.37 10.31
C PHE A 98 -1.93 -5.60 9.03
N ILE A 99 -0.93 -5.09 8.30
CA ILE A 99 -1.18 -4.31 7.08
C ILE A 99 -1.83 -5.17 6.00
N ASN A 100 -1.30 -6.38 5.76
CA ASN A 100 -1.85 -7.26 4.73
C ASN A 100 -3.27 -7.71 5.08
N THR A 101 -3.54 -8.09 6.35
CA THR A 101 -4.89 -8.51 6.78
C THR A 101 -5.89 -7.35 6.68
N ALA A 102 -5.51 -6.16 7.17
CA ALA A 102 -6.37 -4.97 7.07
C ALA A 102 -6.68 -4.63 5.60
N TYR A 103 -5.68 -4.72 4.73
CA TYR A 103 -5.85 -4.46 3.31
C TYR A 103 -6.75 -5.49 2.63
N LEU A 104 -6.55 -6.78 2.91
CA LEU A 104 -7.41 -7.85 2.40
C LEU A 104 -8.88 -7.65 2.80
N ILE A 105 -9.15 -7.30 4.06
CA ILE A 105 -10.52 -7.01 4.53
C ILE A 105 -11.12 -5.82 3.75
N LEU A 106 -10.33 -4.77 3.54
CA LEU A 106 -10.78 -3.59 2.80
C LEU A 106 -11.03 -3.86 1.30
N ILE A 107 -10.43 -4.86 0.70
CA ILE A 107 -10.67 -5.22 -0.72
C ILE A 107 -11.98 -6.01 -0.90
N ILE A 108 -12.44 -6.74 0.12
CA ILE A 108 -13.61 -7.63 0.00
C ILE A 108 -14.84 -6.96 -0.64
N PRO A 109 -15.31 -5.77 -0.21
CA PRO A 109 -16.45 -5.12 -0.85
C PRO A 109 -16.24 -4.80 -2.33
N ALA A 110 -15.01 -4.45 -2.72
CA ALA A 110 -14.68 -4.16 -4.11
C ALA A 110 -14.75 -5.41 -5.00
N ILE A 111 -14.44 -6.61 -4.48
CA ILE A 111 -14.54 -7.85 -5.22
C ILE A 111 -16.01 -8.14 -5.60
N PHE A 112 -16.95 -7.91 -4.69
CA PHE A 112 -18.38 -8.12 -4.95
C PHE A 112 -19.01 -7.06 -5.85
N MET A 113 -18.38 -5.89 -5.96
CA MET A 113 -18.90 -4.72 -6.68
C MET A 113 -17.97 -4.29 -7.82
N MET A 114 -17.13 -5.18 -8.32
CA MET A 114 -16.07 -4.86 -9.29
C MET A 114 -16.60 -4.30 -10.63
N GLU A 115 -17.82 -4.65 -11.01
CA GLU A 115 -18.49 -4.16 -12.23
C GLU A 115 -19.15 -2.78 -12.01
N ASN A 116 -19.40 -2.38 -10.76
CA ASN A 116 -20.02 -1.10 -10.47
C ASN A 116 -18.95 0.01 -10.42
N GLY A 117 -18.80 0.72 -11.54
CA GLY A 117 -17.81 1.78 -11.71
C GLY A 117 -17.98 2.95 -10.73
N GLU A 118 -19.23 3.37 -10.47
CA GLU A 118 -19.54 4.42 -9.49
C GLU A 118 -19.12 4.01 -8.08
N PHE A 119 -19.52 2.81 -7.65
CA PHE A 119 -19.11 2.28 -6.36
C PHE A 119 -17.58 2.21 -6.23
N CYS A 120 -16.88 1.60 -7.19
CA CYS A 120 -15.43 1.47 -7.15
C CYS A 120 -14.73 2.84 -7.12
N LYS A 121 -15.22 3.82 -7.87
CA LYS A 121 -14.71 5.19 -7.88
C LYS A 121 -14.78 5.84 -6.49
N TYR A 122 -15.94 5.87 -5.87
CA TYR A 122 -16.10 6.47 -4.54
C TYR A 122 -15.40 5.64 -3.46
N TYR A 123 -15.42 4.32 -3.59
CA TYR A 123 -14.74 3.44 -2.66
C TYR A 123 -13.21 3.61 -2.69
N SER A 124 -12.64 3.84 -3.87
CA SER A 124 -11.21 4.16 -3.99
C SER A 124 -10.85 5.45 -3.24
N LEU A 125 -11.72 6.47 -3.24
CA LEU A 125 -11.51 7.70 -2.46
C LEU A 125 -11.50 7.44 -0.95
N ILE A 126 -12.30 6.48 -0.48
CA ILE A 126 -12.30 6.07 0.94
C ILE A 126 -10.93 5.52 1.34
N PHE A 127 -10.26 4.75 0.47
CA PHE A 127 -8.90 4.27 0.72
C PHE A 127 -7.90 5.40 0.94
N PHE A 128 -7.99 6.48 0.14
CA PHE A 128 -7.16 7.69 0.33
C PHE A 128 -7.38 8.31 1.71
N ILE A 129 -8.63 8.45 2.11
CA ILE A 129 -8.98 9.03 3.41
C ILE A 129 -8.46 8.16 4.56
N ILE A 130 -8.69 6.84 4.50
CA ILE A 130 -8.21 5.88 5.50
C ILE A 130 -6.69 5.93 5.61
N TYR A 131 -5.99 5.94 4.48
CA TYR A 131 -4.53 5.99 4.47
C TYR A 131 -4.01 7.29 5.11
N ILE A 132 -4.50 8.46 4.66
CA ILE A 132 -4.05 9.76 5.17
C ILE A 132 -4.34 9.88 6.67
N PHE A 133 -5.52 9.44 7.11
CA PHE A 133 -5.88 9.46 8.53
C PHE A 133 -4.97 8.55 9.35
N SER A 134 -4.74 7.33 8.90
CA SER A 134 -3.86 6.36 9.55
C SER A 134 -2.43 6.88 9.62
N TYR A 135 -1.93 7.45 8.53
CA TYR A 135 -0.60 8.05 8.47
C TYR A 135 -0.44 9.21 9.46
N LYS A 136 -1.38 10.17 9.47
CA LYS A 136 -1.36 11.30 10.40
C LYS A 136 -1.41 10.83 11.85
N LYS A 137 -2.28 9.88 12.17
CA LYS A 137 -2.43 9.33 13.51
C LYS A 137 -1.15 8.64 13.99
N MET A 138 -0.45 7.92 13.12
CA MET A 138 0.81 7.26 13.46
C MET A 138 1.97 8.26 13.54
N SER A 139 2.06 9.17 12.59
CA SER A 139 3.11 10.22 12.58
C SER A 139 3.07 11.12 13.81
N ASN A 140 1.89 11.43 14.32
CA ASN A 140 1.74 12.29 15.52
C ASN A 140 2.07 11.57 16.84
N LYS A 141 2.16 10.24 16.83
CA LYS A 141 2.50 9.44 18.02
C LYS A 141 3.99 9.10 18.12
N LEU A 142 4.76 9.39 17.10
CA LEU A 142 6.21 9.13 17.04
C LEU A 142 7.02 10.37 17.31
#